data_0d9ae4f2205e5ffa9fee4ef6ed2499ec
#
_entry.id   0d9ae4f2205e5ffa9fee4ef6ed2499ec
#
_cell.length_a   1.000
_cell.length_b   1.000
_cell.length_c   1.000
_cell.angle_alpha   90.00
_cell.angle_beta   90.00
_cell.angle_gamma   90.00
#
_symmetry.space_group_name_H-M   'P 1'
#
loop_
_entity.id
_entity.type
_entity.pdbx_description
1 polymer ?
#
loop_
_entity_poly.entity_id
_entity_poly.type
_entity_poly.pdbx_seq_one_letter_code
_entity_poly.pdbx_strand_id
1 'polypeptide(L)'
;MLKRTYKDTGLEISTLGLGCMRLPKVSTEGEEIDFEKAQEIVDYAYANGINYYDTAYIYHGGQSEEFIGGALKKYPRDTYNLVTKMPIWRVEKKEDVEQIFNEQLKNCQVEYFDFYLCHAINEDNFKQYIEYGAYEFLSKMKEEGKIRYLGFSFHDKPHVMENVCDTYKWDFAQIQLNYLDWEMQDAKRQYEILEERGIPCIVMEPVRGGVLANPCEASNELFKEARPDKSIASWAIRYAASLPNVLTVLSGMSNLDQIKDNVETMTHFEPLTEKD
;
A
#
# COMPACT_ATOMS: atom_id res chain seq x y z
N MET A 1 -6.55 -0.18 17.28
CA MET A 1 -5.67 0.09 16.12
C MET A 1 -4.92 1.40 16.34
N LEU A 2 -3.60 1.39 16.30
CA LEU A 2 -2.76 2.59 16.33
C LEU A 2 -2.98 3.41 15.05
N LYS A 3 -2.97 4.73 15.15
CA LYS A 3 -3.06 5.66 14.02
C LYS A 3 -1.89 6.64 14.04
N ARG A 4 -1.55 7.16 12.88
CA ARG A 4 -0.54 8.21 12.70
C ARG A 4 -1.16 9.38 11.95
N THR A 5 -0.85 10.59 12.41
CA THR A 5 -1.31 11.80 11.74
C THR A 5 -0.51 12.00 10.46
N TYR A 6 -1.21 12.16 9.35
CA TYR A 6 -0.58 12.45 8.07
C TYR A 6 -0.16 13.93 8.01
N LYS A 7 1.15 14.20 8.12
CA LYS A 7 1.70 15.57 8.14
C LYS A 7 0.89 16.47 9.11
N ASP A 8 0.79 17.75 8.82
CA ASP A 8 0.03 18.74 9.61
C ASP A 8 -1.44 18.87 9.16
N THR A 9 -2.02 17.81 8.56
CA THR A 9 -3.38 17.84 7.99
C THR A 9 -4.47 17.49 8.99
N GLY A 10 -4.12 16.87 10.12
CA GLY A 10 -5.09 16.30 11.08
C GLY A 10 -5.72 14.99 10.59
N LEU A 11 -5.36 14.47 9.41
CA LEU A 11 -5.85 13.20 8.92
C LEU A 11 -5.16 12.04 9.64
N GLU A 12 -5.94 11.20 10.31
CA GLU A 12 -5.47 10.02 11.04
C GLU A 12 -5.52 8.77 10.16
N ILE A 13 -4.37 8.15 9.90
CA ILE A 13 -4.24 6.93 9.11
C ILE A 13 -3.88 5.77 10.04
N SER A 14 -4.59 4.64 9.91
CA SER A 14 -4.26 3.40 10.61
C SER A 14 -2.87 2.90 10.22
N THR A 15 -2.05 2.50 11.18
CA THR A 15 -0.70 2.00 10.92
C THR A 15 -0.66 0.66 10.18
N LEU A 16 -1.80 -0.03 10.10
CA LEU A 16 -2.04 -1.17 9.23
C LEU A 16 -3.05 -0.77 8.16
N GLY A 17 -2.74 -1.03 6.90
CA GLY A 17 -3.62 -0.88 5.75
C GLY A 17 -3.95 -2.23 5.11
N LEU A 18 -5.11 -2.34 4.48
CA LEU A 18 -5.51 -3.52 3.71
C LEU A 18 -5.04 -3.38 2.25
N GLY A 19 -4.09 -4.22 1.85
CA GLY A 19 -3.68 -4.37 0.44
C GLY A 19 -4.58 -5.35 -0.30
N CYS A 20 -5.25 -4.89 -1.35
CA CYS A 20 -6.23 -5.67 -2.11
C CYS A 20 -5.62 -6.53 -3.23
N MET A 21 -4.29 -6.61 -3.34
CA MET A 21 -3.62 -7.47 -4.33
C MET A 21 -3.77 -8.98 -4.03
N ARG A 22 -4.01 -9.33 -2.77
CA ARG A 22 -4.05 -10.73 -2.31
C ARG A 22 -5.37 -11.07 -1.62
N LEU A 23 -6.48 -10.53 -2.11
CA LEU A 23 -7.81 -10.92 -1.63
C LEU A 23 -8.05 -12.41 -1.84
N PRO A 24 -8.92 -13.04 -1.03
CA PRO A 24 -9.31 -14.44 -1.24
C PRO A 24 -9.76 -14.68 -2.67
N LYS A 25 -9.32 -15.79 -3.24
CA LYS A 25 -9.67 -16.20 -4.61
C LYS A 25 -10.56 -17.45 -4.58
N VAL A 26 -11.43 -17.57 -5.59
CA VAL A 26 -12.27 -18.77 -5.77
C VAL A 26 -11.43 -20.02 -5.98
N SER A 27 -10.27 -19.88 -6.66
CA SER A 27 -9.32 -20.95 -6.86
C SER A 27 -7.87 -20.47 -6.72
N THR A 28 -6.95 -21.38 -6.43
CA THR A 28 -5.52 -21.07 -6.29
C THR A 28 -4.87 -20.63 -7.60
N GLU A 29 -5.37 -21.11 -8.74
CA GLU A 29 -4.81 -20.85 -10.07
C GLU A 29 -5.48 -19.66 -10.79
N GLY A 30 -6.65 -19.22 -10.33
CA GLY A 30 -7.41 -18.14 -10.93
C GLY A 30 -7.07 -16.76 -10.36
N GLU A 31 -7.61 -15.73 -11.00
CA GLU A 31 -7.56 -14.34 -10.50
C GLU A 31 -8.92 -13.90 -9.90
N GLU A 32 -9.96 -14.71 -10.05
CA GLU A 32 -11.31 -14.41 -9.59
C GLU A 32 -11.40 -14.29 -8.07
N ILE A 33 -11.94 -13.19 -7.59
CA ILE A 33 -12.11 -12.90 -6.16
C ILE A 33 -13.28 -13.74 -5.60
N ASP A 34 -13.07 -14.39 -4.46
CA ASP A 34 -14.15 -14.92 -3.62
C ASP A 34 -14.77 -13.75 -2.85
N PHE A 35 -15.81 -13.16 -3.42
CA PHE A 35 -16.43 -11.93 -2.91
C PHE A 35 -16.98 -12.09 -1.49
N GLU A 36 -17.47 -13.27 -1.12
CA GLU A 36 -18.00 -13.51 0.21
C GLU A 36 -16.87 -13.46 1.25
N LYS A 37 -15.81 -14.24 1.06
CA LYS A 37 -14.66 -14.23 1.96
C LYS A 37 -13.89 -12.92 1.96
N ALA A 38 -13.78 -12.27 0.80
CA ALA A 38 -13.13 -10.97 0.70
C ALA A 38 -13.93 -9.88 1.44
N GLN A 39 -15.27 -9.94 1.39
CA GLN A 39 -16.14 -9.04 2.15
C GLN A 39 -15.96 -9.23 3.66
N GLU A 40 -15.86 -10.46 4.14
CA GLU A 40 -15.59 -10.75 5.57
C GLU A 40 -14.28 -10.10 6.03
N ILE A 41 -13.23 -10.12 5.19
CA ILE A 41 -11.95 -9.47 5.49
C ILE A 41 -12.11 -7.94 5.54
N VAL A 42 -12.79 -7.34 4.57
CA VAL A 42 -13.03 -5.89 4.56
C VAL A 42 -13.84 -5.45 5.78
N ASP A 43 -14.86 -6.22 6.13
CA ASP A 43 -15.71 -5.94 7.29
C ASP A 43 -14.93 -6.04 8.61
N TYR A 44 -14.11 -7.07 8.73
CA TYR A 44 -13.24 -7.24 9.90
C TYR A 44 -12.20 -6.11 9.99
N ALA A 45 -11.58 -5.73 8.86
CA ALA A 45 -10.64 -4.62 8.77
C ALA A 45 -11.28 -3.31 9.28
N TYR A 46 -12.43 -2.97 8.71
CA TYR A 46 -13.15 -1.75 9.08
C TYR A 46 -13.57 -1.73 10.55
N ALA A 47 -14.18 -2.82 11.04
CA ALA A 47 -14.63 -2.95 12.43
C ALA A 47 -13.48 -2.82 13.44
N ASN A 48 -12.25 -3.15 13.05
CA ASN A 48 -11.05 -3.06 13.89
C ASN A 48 -10.22 -1.80 13.64
N GLY A 49 -10.76 -0.82 12.91
CA GLY A 49 -10.21 0.52 12.76
C GLY A 49 -9.13 0.67 11.68
N ILE A 50 -9.00 -0.29 10.76
CA ILE A 50 -8.25 -0.09 9.50
C ILE A 50 -9.05 0.90 8.67
N ASN A 51 -8.39 1.96 8.22
CA ASN A 51 -9.01 3.01 7.42
C ASN A 51 -8.21 3.35 6.14
N TYR A 52 -7.29 2.50 5.72
CA TYR A 52 -6.51 2.65 4.49
C TYR A 52 -6.65 1.38 3.65
N TYR A 53 -7.23 1.50 2.45
CA TYR A 53 -7.54 0.40 1.53
C TYR A 53 -6.87 0.65 0.19
N ASP A 54 -5.89 -0.19 -0.15
CA ASP A 54 -5.04 -0.03 -1.32
C ASP A 54 -5.39 -1.04 -2.40
N THR A 55 -5.85 -0.56 -3.55
CA THR A 55 -6.12 -1.36 -4.75
C THR A 55 -5.30 -0.89 -5.95
N ALA A 56 -5.51 -1.49 -7.11
CA ALA A 56 -4.99 -1.05 -8.40
C ALA A 56 -5.83 -1.59 -9.55
N TYR A 57 -5.78 -0.89 -10.67
CA TYR A 57 -6.52 -1.17 -11.92
C TYR A 57 -6.37 -2.62 -12.41
N ILE A 58 -5.17 -3.21 -12.22
CA ILE A 58 -4.86 -4.56 -12.75
C ILE A 58 -5.04 -5.70 -11.74
N TYR A 59 -5.29 -5.40 -10.47
CA TYR A 59 -5.38 -6.45 -9.45
C TYR A 59 -6.56 -7.37 -9.71
N HIS A 60 -6.34 -8.68 -9.53
CA HIS A 60 -7.34 -9.72 -9.78
C HIS A 60 -7.97 -9.64 -11.18
N GLY A 61 -7.14 -9.46 -12.21
CA GLY A 61 -7.63 -9.33 -13.59
C GLY A 61 -8.52 -8.09 -13.82
N GLY A 62 -8.43 -7.07 -12.97
CA GLY A 62 -9.24 -5.85 -13.02
C GLY A 62 -10.46 -5.84 -12.09
N GLN A 63 -10.74 -6.93 -11.37
CA GLN A 63 -11.91 -7.03 -10.49
C GLN A 63 -11.76 -6.28 -9.16
N SER A 64 -10.51 -6.00 -8.73
CA SER A 64 -10.24 -5.49 -7.38
C SER A 64 -10.86 -4.11 -7.12
N GLU A 65 -10.87 -3.21 -8.10
CA GLU A 65 -11.48 -1.89 -7.96
C GLU A 65 -12.99 -1.96 -7.80
N GLU A 66 -13.66 -2.77 -8.62
CA GLU A 66 -15.12 -2.98 -8.51
C GLU A 66 -15.50 -3.64 -7.19
N PHE A 67 -14.72 -4.64 -6.78
CA PHE A 67 -14.95 -5.32 -5.51
C PHE A 67 -14.83 -4.35 -4.33
N ILE A 68 -13.68 -3.64 -4.19
CA ILE A 68 -13.46 -2.79 -3.01
C ILE A 68 -14.42 -1.59 -2.97
N GLY A 69 -14.77 -1.02 -4.13
CA GLY A 69 -15.78 0.02 -4.23
C GLY A 69 -17.16 -0.45 -3.74
N GLY A 70 -17.58 -1.63 -4.16
CA GLY A 70 -18.82 -2.28 -3.70
C GLY A 70 -18.77 -2.63 -2.20
N ALA A 71 -17.67 -3.21 -1.73
CA ALA A 71 -17.49 -3.65 -0.36
C ALA A 71 -17.52 -2.50 0.65
N LEU A 72 -16.93 -1.35 0.30
CA LEU A 72 -16.87 -0.17 1.16
C LEU A 72 -18.12 0.71 1.10
N LYS A 73 -18.99 0.53 0.12
CA LYS A 73 -20.17 1.39 -0.09
C LYS A 73 -21.13 1.48 1.09
N LYS A 74 -21.18 0.46 1.93
CA LYS A 74 -22.03 0.42 3.14
C LYS A 74 -21.49 1.27 4.29
N TYR A 75 -20.25 1.74 4.21
CA TYR A 75 -19.60 2.56 5.23
C TYR A 75 -19.60 4.04 4.81
N PRO A 76 -19.68 5.00 5.77
CA PRO A 76 -19.58 6.42 5.44
C PRO A 76 -18.25 6.73 4.74
N ARG A 77 -18.32 7.48 3.62
CA ARG A 77 -17.17 7.71 2.72
C ARG A 77 -16.00 8.44 3.40
N ASP A 78 -16.28 9.27 4.37
CA ASP A 78 -15.30 10.05 5.14
C ASP A 78 -14.61 9.27 6.27
N THR A 79 -14.96 7.99 6.46
CA THR A 79 -14.39 7.14 7.51
C THR A 79 -13.24 6.26 7.03
N TYR A 80 -12.98 6.23 5.72
CA TYR A 80 -11.91 5.43 5.13
C TYR A 80 -11.19 6.17 4.00
N ASN A 81 -9.96 5.76 3.74
CA ASN A 81 -9.12 6.26 2.65
C ASN A 81 -9.00 5.18 1.58
N LEU A 82 -9.48 5.49 0.38
CA LEU A 82 -9.41 4.60 -0.78
C LEU A 82 -8.26 5.04 -1.70
N VAL A 83 -7.48 4.05 -2.12
CA VAL A 83 -6.25 4.25 -2.89
C VAL A 83 -6.25 3.40 -4.13
N THR A 84 -5.96 4.01 -5.28
CA THR A 84 -5.66 3.27 -6.52
C THR A 84 -4.48 3.90 -7.27
N LYS A 85 -4.14 3.35 -8.44
CA LYS A 85 -2.87 3.65 -9.11
C LYS A 85 -3.04 3.74 -10.63
N MET A 86 -2.36 4.69 -11.27
CA MET A 86 -2.28 4.85 -12.73
C MET A 86 -1.32 3.82 -13.35
N PRO A 87 -1.80 2.85 -14.12
CA PRO A 87 -0.97 1.86 -14.77
C PRO A 87 -0.42 2.39 -16.11
N ILE A 88 0.68 3.13 -16.09
CA ILE A 88 1.19 3.84 -17.29
C ILE A 88 1.45 2.91 -18.48
N TRP A 89 1.76 1.64 -18.26
CA TRP A 89 1.95 0.63 -19.31
C TRP A 89 0.66 0.22 -20.04
N ARG A 90 -0.50 0.74 -19.60
CA ARG A 90 -1.79 0.62 -20.29
C ARG A 90 -2.14 1.87 -21.11
N VAL A 91 -1.29 2.90 -21.06
CA VAL A 91 -1.46 4.16 -21.77
C VAL A 91 -0.71 4.07 -23.10
N GLU A 92 -1.42 4.24 -24.21
CA GLU A 92 -0.86 4.27 -25.57
C GLU A 92 -0.81 5.69 -26.12
N LYS A 93 -1.63 6.59 -25.61
CA LYS A 93 -1.71 8.01 -25.97
C LYS A 93 -2.18 8.83 -24.77
N LYS A 94 -1.95 10.13 -24.84
CA LYS A 94 -2.22 11.07 -23.73
C LYS A 94 -3.66 11.01 -23.19
N GLU A 95 -4.64 10.84 -24.09
CA GLU A 95 -6.06 10.79 -23.74
C GLU A 95 -6.43 9.57 -22.89
N ASP A 96 -5.66 8.48 -22.98
CA ASP A 96 -5.92 7.26 -22.22
C ASP A 96 -5.72 7.48 -20.72
N VAL A 97 -4.87 8.45 -20.30
CA VAL A 97 -4.66 8.79 -18.90
C VAL A 97 -5.98 9.24 -18.26
N GLU A 98 -6.70 10.15 -18.92
CA GLU A 98 -8.00 10.63 -18.46
C GLU A 98 -9.06 9.52 -18.52
N GLN A 99 -9.06 8.72 -19.57
CA GLN A 99 -10.00 7.60 -19.70
C GLN A 99 -9.82 6.61 -18.56
N ILE A 100 -8.60 6.14 -18.29
CA ILE A 100 -8.30 5.19 -17.21
C ILE A 100 -8.70 5.79 -15.85
N PHE A 101 -8.36 7.03 -15.58
CA PHE A 101 -8.73 7.69 -14.33
C PHE A 101 -10.25 7.72 -14.11
N ASN A 102 -11.02 8.05 -15.14
CA ASN A 102 -12.48 8.07 -15.07
C ASN A 102 -13.07 6.65 -14.92
N GLU A 103 -12.49 5.64 -15.56
CA GLU A 103 -12.86 4.24 -15.36
C GLU A 103 -12.62 3.80 -13.92
N GLN A 104 -11.51 4.18 -13.31
CA GLN A 104 -11.19 3.86 -11.91
C GLN A 104 -12.17 4.49 -10.92
N LEU A 105 -12.59 5.75 -11.13
CA LEU A 105 -13.64 6.38 -10.33
C LEU A 105 -14.95 5.60 -10.42
N LYS A 106 -15.31 5.15 -11.63
CA LYS A 106 -16.52 4.35 -11.88
C LYS A 106 -16.40 2.97 -11.24
N ASN A 107 -15.29 2.26 -11.42
CA ASN A 107 -15.06 0.93 -10.87
C ASN A 107 -15.12 0.97 -9.35
N CYS A 108 -14.42 1.91 -8.73
CA CYS A 108 -14.42 2.10 -7.28
C CYS A 108 -15.72 2.74 -6.74
N GLN A 109 -16.64 3.17 -7.60
CA GLN A 109 -17.93 3.79 -7.24
C GLN A 109 -17.76 5.01 -6.32
N VAL A 110 -16.76 5.85 -6.58
CA VAL A 110 -16.42 7.05 -5.78
C VAL A 110 -16.30 8.28 -6.66
N GLU A 111 -16.42 9.47 -6.05
CA GLU A 111 -16.25 10.74 -6.74
C GLU A 111 -14.81 11.28 -6.65
N TYR A 112 -14.03 10.75 -5.69
CA TYR A 112 -12.62 11.12 -5.46
C TYR A 112 -11.85 9.99 -4.80
N PHE A 113 -10.52 10.02 -4.97
CA PHE A 113 -9.58 9.18 -4.24
C PHE A 113 -8.88 9.97 -3.14
N ASP A 114 -8.67 9.35 -1.98
CA ASP A 114 -7.92 9.99 -0.89
C ASP A 114 -6.42 10.01 -1.19
N PHE A 115 -5.91 8.89 -1.70
CA PHE A 115 -4.53 8.74 -2.14
C PHE A 115 -4.53 8.16 -3.55
N TYR A 116 -3.67 8.67 -4.41
CA TYR A 116 -3.53 8.18 -5.77
C TYR A 116 -2.06 8.08 -6.14
N LEU A 117 -1.65 7.01 -6.84
CA LEU A 117 -0.26 6.75 -7.15
C LEU A 117 0.01 6.68 -8.66
N CYS A 118 1.15 7.19 -9.07
CA CYS A 118 1.82 6.72 -10.29
C CYS A 118 2.34 5.31 -10.00
N HIS A 119 1.82 4.29 -10.71
CA HIS A 119 2.01 2.87 -10.39
C HIS A 119 3.36 2.35 -10.82
N ALA A 120 4.10 1.71 -9.89
CA ALA A 120 5.31 0.93 -10.14
C ALA A 120 6.37 1.67 -10.95
N ILE A 121 6.67 2.91 -10.57
CA ILE A 121 7.70 3.71 -11.26
C ILE A 121 9.04 2.98 -11.24
N ASN A 122 9.67 2.95 -12.41
CA ASN A 122 11.04 2.52 -12.66
C ASN A 122 11.66 3.42 -13.75
N GLU A 123 12.93 3.25 -14.06
CA GLU A 123 13.66 4.08 -15.04
C GLU A 123 13.01 4.08 -16.43
N ASP A 124 12.50 2.92 -16.86
CA ASP A 124 11.92 2.76 -18.19
C ASP A 124 10.55 3.43 -18.31
N ASN A 125 9.65 3.19 -17.35
CA ASN A 125 8.29 3.70 -17.42
C ASN A 125 8.14 5.13 -16.93
N PHE A 126 9.08 5.67 -16.16
CA PHE A 126 9.02 7.07 -15.73
C PHE A 126 9.02 8.04 -16.92
N LYS A 127 9.74 7.69 -17.99
CA LYS A 127 9.74 8.43 -19.26
C LYS A 127 8.34 8.52 -19.89
N GLN A 128 7.53 7.45 -19.77
CA GLN A 128 6.14 7.43 -20.26
C GLN A 128 5.24 8.34 -19.43
N TYR A 129 5.43 8.41 -18.09
CA TYR A 129 4.71 9.38 -17.25
C TYR A 129 4.95 10.81 -17.71
N ILE A 130 6.17 11.15 -18.10
CA ILE A 130 6.55 12.47 -18.63
C ILE A 130 5.97 12.67 -20.04
N GLU A 131 6.17 11.70 -20.94
CA GLU A 131 5.74 11.77 -22.33
C GLU A 131 4.24 11.96 -22.49
N TYR A 132 3.44 11.20 -21.74
CA TYR A 132 1.98 11.28 -21.79
C TYR A 132 1.40 12.38 -20.90
N GLY A 133 2.24 13.11 -20.13
CA GLY A 133 1.79 14.17 -19.24
C GLY A 133 0.89 13.64 -18.11
N ALA A 134 1.15 12.41 -17.65
CA ALA A 134 0.31 11.76 -16.66
C ALA A 134 0.37 12.46 -15.30
N TYR A 135 1.55 12.90 -14.87
CA TYR A 135 1.69 13.65 -13.62
C TYR A 135 0.93 14.98 -13.66
N GLU A 136 1.04 15.72 -14.76
CA GLU A 136 0.35 17.01 -14.96
C GLU A 136 -1.17 16.83 -14.91
N PHE A 137 -1.69 15.79 -15.57
CA PHE A 137 -3.11 15.44 -15.51
C PHE A 137 -3.54 15.11 -14.07
N LEU A 138 -2.81 14.23 -13.38
CA LEU A 138 -3.14 13.82 -12.01
C LEU A 138 -3.01 14.99 -11.02
N SER A 139 -2.03 15.90 -11.21
CA SER A 139 -1.91 17.13 -10.42
C SER A 139 -3.12 18.03 -10.61
N LYS A 140 -3.63 18.17 -11.84
CA LYS A 140 -4.87 18.89 -12.12
C LYS A 140 -6.07 18.21 -11.43
N MET A 141 -6.17 16.89 -11.45
CA MET A 141 -7.23 16.17 -10.72
C MET A 141 -7.14 16.40 -9.19
N LYS A 142 -5.95 16.60 -8.68
CA LYS A 142 -5.74 16.99 -7.28
C LYS A 142 -6.24 18.43 -7.02
N GLU A 143 -5.95 19.38 -7.88
CA GLU A 143 -6.45 20.76 -7.79
C GLU A 143 -7.99 20.82 -7.88
N GLU A 144 -8.60 19.95 -8.68
CA GLU A 144 -10.05 19.81 -8.83
C GLU A 144 -10.72 19.01 -7.67
N GLY A 145 -9.95 18.51 -6.72
CA GLY A 145 -10.44 17.74 -5.57
C GLY A 145 -10.85 16.30 -5.87
N LYS A 146 -10.48 15.78 -7.04
CA LYS A 146 -10.69 14.37 -7.42
C LYS A 146 -9.61 13.44 -6.84
N ILE A 147 -8.49 13.99 -6.45
CA ILE A 147 -7.39 13.34 -5.71
C ILE A 147 -7.07 14.24 -4.51
N ARG A 148 -6.96 13.68 -3.30
CA ARG A 148 -6.51 14.44 -2.14
C ARG A 148 -4.98 14.49 -2.05
N TYR A 149 -4.33 13.33 -2.20
CA TYR A 149 -2.88 13.20 -2.12
C TYR A 149 -2.35 12.39 -3.30
N LEU A 150 -1.35 12.94 -4.00
CA LEU A 150 -0.72 12.32 -5.16
C LEU A 150 0.68 11.82 -4.81
N GLY A 151 0.92 10.54 -5.04
CA GLY A 151 2.19 9.88 -4.77
C GLY A 151 2.62 8.94 -5.88
N PHE A 152 3.59 8.10 -5.57
CA PHE A 152 4.04 7.06 -6.48
C PHE A 152 4.36 5.75 -5.74
N SER A 153 4.24 4.62 -6.41
CA SER A 153 4.85 3.36 -5.97
C SER A 153 6.11 3.09 -6.79
N PHE A 154 7.10 2.50 -6.14
CA PHE A 154 8.46 2.44 -6.69
C PHE A 154 9.05 1.03 -6.66
N HIS A 155 9.71 0.63 -7.76
CA HIS A 155 10.34 -0.67 -7.93
C HIS A 155 11.63 -0.56 -8.74
N ASP A 156 12.61 0.22 -8.26
CA ASP A 156 13.90 0.39 -8.93
C ASP A 156 15.01 0.76 -7.93
N LYS A 157 16.13 1.21 -8.43
CA LYS A 157 17.31 1.61 -7.66
C LYS A 157 17.19 3.02 -7.06
N PRO A 158 17.87 3.30 -5.94
CA PRO A 158 17.78 4.59 -5.25
C PRO A 158 18.05 5.82 -6.14
N HIS A 159 18.99 5.77 -7.07
CA HIS A 159 19.27 6.91 -7.95
C HIS A 159 18.10 7.27 -8.89
N VAL A 160 17.29 6.27 -9.27
CA VAL A 160 16.06 6.51 -10.04
C VAL A 160 15.02 7.20 -9.15
N MET A 161 14.91 6.80 -7.89
CA MET A 161 14.03 7.46 -6.92
C MET A 161 14.43 8.92 -6.69
N GLU A 162 15.73 9.22 -6.58
CA GLU A 162 16.22 10.59 -6.47
C GLU A 162 15.73 11.43 -7.65
N ASN A 163 15.90 10.93 -8.89
CA ASN A 163 15.41 11.60 -10.09
C ASN A 163 13.88 11.81 -10.08
N VAL A 164 13.10 10.81 -9.67
CA VAL A 164 11.64 10.91 -9.56
C VAL A 164 11.24 11.99 -8.56
N CYS A 165 11.89 12.02 -7.39
CA CYS A 165 11.63 13.00 -6.34
C CYS A 165 12.08 14.42 -6.72
N ASP A 166 13.12 14.56 -7.52
CA ASP A 166 13.65 15.86 -7.97
C ASP A 166 12.86 16.43 -9.17
N THR A 167 12.22 15.55 -9.97
CA THR A 167 11.42 15.95 -11.14
C THR A 167 10.06 16.52 -10.75
N TYR A 168 9.40 15.92 -9.77
CA TYR A 168 8.03 16.28 -9.39
C TYR A 168 7.87 16.41 -7.86
N LYS A 169 6.77 17.09 -7.45
CA LYS A 169 6.41 17.20 -6.03
C LYS A 169 5.45 16.09 -5.64
N TRP A 170 5.84 15.31 -4.65
CA TRP A 170 5.07 14.17 -4.17
C TRP A 170 4.56 14.38 -2.75
N ASP A 171 3.33 13.98 -2.49
CA ASP A 171 2.75 14.03 -1.16
C ASP A 171 3.21 12.86 -0.31
N PHE A 172 3.42 11.68 -0.92
CA PHE A 172 3.86 10.43 -0.29
C PHE A 172 4.49 9.50 -1.31
N ALA A 173 5.14 8.43 -0.85
CA ALA A 173 5.64 7.37 -1.70
C ALA A 173 5.39 6.00 -1.09
N GLN A 174 5.23 4.97 -1.93
CA GLN A 174 5.02 3.59 -1.54
C GLN A 174 6.19 2.75 -2.03
N ILE A 175 6.90 2.07 -1.10
CA ILE A 175 8.07 1.25 -1.41
C ILE A 175 7.93 -0.14 -0.82
N GLN A 176 8.59 -1.11 -1.45
CA GLN A 176 8.78 -2.44 -0.89
C GLN A 176 9.83 -2.36 0.23
N LEU A 177 9.42 -2.68 1.47
CA LEU A 177 10.30 -2.58 2.61
C LEU A 177 9.98 -3.65 3.66
N ASN A 178 11.01 -4.40 4.03
CA ASN A 178 11.04 -5.35 5.14
C ASN A 178 12.50 -5.54 5.54
N TYR A 179 12.79 -6.26 6.62
CA TYR A 179 14.15 -6.44 7.12
C TYR A 179 15.08 -7.19 6.14
N LEU A 180 14.55 -7.98 5.22
CA LEU A 180 15.35 -8.66 4.20
C LEU A 180 15.67 -7.73 3.03
N ASP A 181 14.65 -7.02 2.52
CA ASP A 181 14.80 -6.09 1.40
C ASP A 181 15.51 -4.79 1.80
N TRP A 182 15.64 -4.53 3.12
CA TRP A 182 16.43 -3.42 3.65
C TRP A 182 17.83 -3.37 3.05
N GLU A 183 18.47 -4.54 2.91
CA GLU A 183 19.78 -4.69 2.27
C GLU A 183 19.67 -5.19 0.81
N MET A 184 18.80 -6.20 0.54
CA MET A 184 18.78 -6.88 -0.77
C MET A 184 18.26 -5.99 -1.91
N GLN A 185 17.34 -5.06 -1.62
CA GLN A 185 16.74 -4.16 -2.60
C GLN A 185 17.11 -2.69 -2.38
N ASP A 186 18.14 -2.42 -1.57
CA ASP A 186 18.53 -1.07 -1.18
C ASP A 186 17.35 -0.26 -0.57
N ALA A 187 16.38 -0.94 0.07
CA ALA A 187 15.21 -0.30 0.66
C ALA A 187 15.58 0.71 1.76
N LYS A 188 16.71 0.47 2.44
CA LYS A 188 17.29 1.44 3.38
C LYS A 188 17.53 2.79 2.71
N ARG A 189 18.27 2.81 1.60
CA ARG A 189 18.57 4.07 0.93
C ARG A 189 17.33 4.73 0.33
N GLN A 190 16.38 3.93 -0.19
CA GLN A 190 15.10 4.46 -0.66
C GLN A 190 14.32 5.12 0.49
N TYR A 191 14.25 4.50 1.64
CA TYR A 191 13.62 5.07 2.84
C TYR A 191 14.30 6.37 3.28
N GLU A 192 15.64 6.40 3.35
CA GLU A 192 16.43 7.59 3.70
C GLU A 192 16.18 8.75 2.73
N ILE A 193 16.10 8.49 1.42
CA ILE A 193 15.78 9.50 0.39
C ILE A 193 14.42 10.15 0.66
N LEU A 194 13.42 9.36 1.03
CA LEU A 194 12.09 9.87 1.36
C LEU A 194 12.09 10.67 2.66
N GLU A 195 12.79 10.19 3.69
CA GLU A 195 12.92 10.86 4.98
C GLU A 195 13.65 12.20 4.83
N GLU A 196 14.78 12.25 4.13
CA GLU A 196 15.55 13.47 3.83
C GLU A 196 14.71 14.55 3.13
N ARG A 197 13.71 14.14 2.34
CA ARG A 197 12.81 15.04 1.58
C ARG A 197 11.48 15.32 2.29
N GLY A 198 11.27 14.77 3.47
CA GLY A 198 10.00 14.89 4.21
C GLY A 198 8.80 14.28 3.47
N ILE A 199 9.04 13.24 2.66
CA ILE A 199 8.01 12.48 1.94
C ILE A 199 7.62 11.28 2.80
N PRO A 200 6.39 11.20 3.33
CA PRO A 200 5.92 10.05 4.08
C PRO A 200 5.99 8.75 3.29
N CYS A 201 6.44 7.69 3.96
CA CYS A 201 6.59 6.36 3.38
C CYS A 201 5.38 5.48 3.70
N ILE A 202 4.84 4.82 2.68
CA ILE A 202 3.90 3.70 2.80
C ILE A 202 4.67 2.44 2.44
N VAL A 203 4.57 1.43 3.29
CA VAL A 203 5.29 0.18 3.07
C VAL A 203 4.39 -0.84 2.40
N MET A 204 4.82 -1.40 1.27
CA MET A 204 4.25 -2.58 0.64
C MET A 204 5.17 -3.80 0.83
N GLU A 205 4.61 -5.00 0.68
CA GLU A 205 5.33 -6.29 0.83
C GLU A 205 6.09 -6.43 2.17
N PRO A 206 5.49 -6.04 3.32
CA PRO A 206 6.17 -6.14 4.60
C PRO A 206 6.54 -7.58 4.95
N VAL A 207 5.78 -8.57 4.47
CA VAL A 207 5.99 -10.01 4.69
C VAL A 207 6.55 -10.71 3.44
N ARG A 208 6.90 -9.94 2.40
CA ARG A 208 7.47 -10.42 1.13
C ARG A 208 6.70 -11.59 0.52
N GLY A 209 5.41 -11.36 0.24
CA GLY A 209 4.52 -12.38 -0.32
C GLY A 209 4.26 -13.58 0.58
N GLY A 210 4.54 -13.46 1.88
CA GLY A 210 4.39 -14.53 2.87
C GLY A 210 5.70 -15.27 3.17
N VAL A 211 6.79 -15.02 2.45
CA VAL A 211 8.09 -15.65 2.69
C VAL A 211 8.59 -15.40 4.11
N LEU A 212 8.42 -14.19 4.63
CA LEU A 212 8.86 -13.82 5.97
C LEU A 212 7.92 -14.30 7.08
N ALA A 213 6.77 -14.87 6.75
CA ALA A 213 5.90 -15.56 7.71
C ALA A 213 6.30 -17.04 7.91
N ASN A 214 7.08 -17.61 6.98
CA ASN A 214 7.56 -18.99 7.01
C ASN A 214 9.06 -19.04 6.67
N PRO A 215 9.94 -18.43 7.46
CA PRO A 215 11.38 -18.50 7.25
C PRO A 215 11.90 -19.93 7.55
N CYS A 216 13.20 -20.16 7.39
CA CYS A 216 13.80 -21.45 7.73
C CYS A 216 13.65 -21.76 9.23
N GLU A 217 13.79 -23.06 9.60
CA GLU A 217 13.59 -23.56 10.96
C GLU A 217 14.44 -22.81 12.00
N ALA A 218 15.73 -22.58 11.70
CA ALA A 218 16.61 -21.85 12.60
C ALA A 218 16.15 -20.41 12.88
N SER A 219 15.63 -19.71 11.87
CA SER A 219 15.07 -18.35 12.07
C SER A 219 13.76 -18.40 12.85
N ASN A 220 12.91 -19.42 12.61
CA ASN A 220 11.69 -19.63 13.38
C ASN A 220 11.98 -19.83 14.87
N GLU A 221 13.01 -20.63 15.19
CA GLU A 221 13.43 -20.88 16.57
C GLU A 221 13.89 -19.60 17.26
N LEU A 222 14.73 -18.79 16.59
CA LEU A 222 15.18 -17.50 17.11
C LEU A 222 14.03 -16.55 17.42
N PHE A 223 13.09 -16.39 16.49
CA PHE A 223 11.93 -15.51 16.71
C PHE A 223 11.03 -16.01 17.86
N LYS A 224 10.83 -17.31 17.98
CA LYS A 224 10.04 -17.91 19.06
C LYS A 224 10.75 -17.84 20.42
N GLU A 225 12.07 -17.97 20.45
CA GLU A 225 12.86 -17.79 21.68
C GLU A 225 12.77 -16.34 22.17
N ALA A 226 12.90 -15.38 21.25
CA ALA A 226 12.83 -13.96 21.60
C ALA A 226 11.43 -13.53 22.07
N ARG A 227 10.35 -13.98 21.37
CA ARG A 227 8.96 -13.67 21.71
C ARG A 227 8.04 -14.85 21.40
N PRO A 228 7.86 -15.80 22.34
CA PRO A 228 7.13 -17.05 22.11
C PRO A 228 5.62 -16.85 21.88
N ASP A 229 5.07 -15.73 22.34
CA ASP A 229 3.67 -15.36 22.23
C ASP A 229 3.31 -14.62 20.92
N LYS A 230 4.30 -14.29 20.09
CA LYS A 230 4.10 -13.54 18.85
C LYS A 230 4.19 -14.45 17.61
N SER A 231 3.40 -14.12 16.60
CA SER A 231 3.50 -14.78 15.29
C SER A 231 4.80 -14.38 14.59
N ILE A 232 5.28 -15.25 13.69
CA ILE A 232 6.47 -14.93 12.88
C ILE A 232 6.22 -13.74 11.95
N ALA A 233 5.02 -13.63 11.35
CA ALA A 233 4.64 -12.52 10.50
C ALA A 233 4.68 -11.18 11.24
N SER A 234 4.38 -11.17 12.54
CA SER A 234 4.36 -9.97 13.37
C SER A 234 5.72 -9.26 13.43
N TRP A 235 6.83 -10.01 13.33
CA TRP A 235 8.18 -9.42 13.32
C TRP A 235 8.40 -8.53 12.10
N ALA A 236 8.02 -9.00 10.91
CA ALA A 236 8.18 -8.23 9.68
C ALA A 236 7.27 -6.99 9.64
N ILE A 237 6.03 -7.12 10.11
CA ILE A 237 5.08 -5.99 10.19
C ILE A 237 5.55 -4.96 11.21
N ARG A 238 5.99 -5.41 12.39
CA ARG A 238 6.51 -4.53 13.44
C ARG A 238 7.80 -3.84 13.00
N TYR A 239 8.70 -4.55 12.28
CA TYR A 239 9.91 -3.95 11.72
C TYR A 239 9.58 -2.74 10.86
N ALA A 240 8.76 -2.92 9.85
CA ALA A 240 8.34 -1.84 8.96
C ALA A 240 7.64 -0.70 9.72
N ALA A 241 6.72 -1.05 10.63
CA ALA A 241 5.98 -0.07 11.42
C ALA A 241 6.82 0.65 12.48
N SER A 242 8.01 0.15 12.85
CA SER A 242 8.90 0.81 13.81
C SER A 242 9.65 2.00 13.21
N LEU A 243 9.71 2.11 11.90
CA LEU A 243 10.42 3.19 11.22
C LEU A 243 9.63 4.52 11.30
N PRO A 244 10.25 5.63 11.76
CA PRO A 244 9.54 6.88 12.07
C PRO A 244 8.80 7.51 10.88
N ASN A 245 9.38 7.48 9.67
CA ASN A 245 8.79 8.07 8.47
C ASN A 245 7.73 7.17 7.79
N VAL A 246 7.46 5.98 8.33
CA VAL A 246 6.40 5.08 7.80
C VAL A 246 5.04 5.53 8.31
N LEU A 247 4.13 5.85 7.41
CA LEU A 247 2.75 6.24 7.72
C LEU A 247 1.86 5.03 7.98
N THR A 248 1.89 4.06 7.07
CA THR A 248 1.10 2.81 7.16
C THR A 248 1.85 1.66 6.51
N VAL A 249 1.59 0.45 6.99
CA VAL A 249 2.12 -0.81 6.46
C VAL A 249 0.98 -1.56 5.79
N LEU A 250 1.09 -1.76 4.47
CA LEU A 250 0.10 -2.49 3.70
C LEU A 250 0.36 -3.98 3.77
N SER A 251 -0.60 -4.71 4.28
CA SER A 251 -0.56 -6.17 4.26
C SER A 251 -1.67 -6.73 3.36
N GLY A 252 -1.30 -7.64 2.46
CA GLY A 252 -2.23 -8.48 1.73
C GLY A 252 -2.62 -9.65 2.60
N MET A 253 -3.86 -9.66 3.08
CA MET A 253 -4.40 -10.67 3.98
C MET A 253 -5.45 -11.50 3.23
N SER A 254 -5.12 -12.75 2.93
CA SER A 254 -5.92 -13.63 2.07
C SER A 254 -6.95 -14.48 2.84
N ASN A 255 -6.95 -14.41 4.17
CA ASN A 255 -7.91 -15.12 5.03
C ASN A 255 -8.08 -14.42 6.39
N LEU A 256 -9.10 -14.84 7.14
CA LEU A 256 -9.43 -14.24 8.43
C LEU A 256 -8.34 -14.42 9.50
N ASP A 257 -7.56 -15.49 9.46
CA ASP A 257 -6.52 -15.71 10.46
C ASP A 257 -5.38 -14.71 10.29
N GLN A 258 -4.99 -14.42 9.05
CA GLN A 258 -3.95 -13.43 8.76
C GLN A 258 -4.37 -12.01 9.19
N ILE A 259 -5.61 -11.60 8.90
CA ILE A 259 -6.05 -10.26 9.30
C ILE A 259 -6.22 -10.14 10.82
N LYS A 260 -6.69 -11.20 11.50
CA LYS A 260 -6.78 -11.23 12.96
C LYS A 260 -5.42 -11.10 13.62
N ASP A 261 -4.42 -11.84 13.14
CA ASP A 261 -3.04 -11.79 13.63
C ASP A 261 -2.41 -10.41 13.43
N ASN A 262 -2.56 -9.83 12.23
CA ASN A 262 -2.02 -8.52 11.93
C ASN A 262 -2.74 -7.39 12.71
N VAL A 263 -4.05 -7.48 12.89
CA VAL A 263 -4.83 -6.54 13.71
C VAL A 263 -4.42 -6.63 15.18
N GLU A 264 -4.26 -7.83 15.72
CA GLU A 264 -3.77 -8.05 17.09
C GLU A 264 -2.39 -7.43 17.29
N THR A 265 -1.47 -7.71 16.34
CA THR A 265 -0.11 -7.14 16.34
C THR A 265 -0.13 -5.62 16.37
N MET A 266 -0.98 -4.98 15.55
CA MET A 266 -0.99 -3.53 15.42
C MET A 266 -1.91 -2.81 16.40
N THR A 267 -2.81 -3.53 17.06
CA THR A 267 -3.60 -3.00 18.19
C THR A 267 -2.74 -2.90 19.44
N HIS A 268 -1.89 -3.88 19.67
CA HIS A 268 -0.92 -3.94 20.76
C HIS A 268 0.51 -3.68 20.26
N PHE A 269 0.64 -2.67 19.38
CA PHE A 269 1.90 -2.35 18.74
C PHE A 269 2.97 -1.94 19.74
N GLU A 270 4.07 -2.68 19.72
CA GLU A 270 5.32 -2.36 20.39
C GLU A 270 6.41 -2.24 19.32
N PRO A 271 7.05 -1.07 19.17
CA PRO A 271 8.15 -0.93 18.22
C PRO A 271 9.28 -1.89 18.54
N LEU A 272 9.99 -2.36 17.51
CA LEU A 272 11.21 -3.13 17.70
C LEU A 272 12.29 -2.25 18.34
N THR A 273 13.10 -2.85 19.19
CA THR A 273 14.24 -2.21 19.87
C THR A 273 15.55 -2.81 19.37
N GLU A 274 16.69 -2.22 19.75
CA GLU A 274 18.02 -2.75 19.43
C GLU A 274 18.27 -4.17 19.97
N LYS A 275 17.42 -4.66 20.88
CA LYS A 275 17.51 -6.01 21.44
C LYS A 275 16.70 -7.04 20.65
N ASP A 276 15.73 -6.57 19.90
CA ASP A 276 14.91 -7.39 19.03
C ASP A 276 15.63 -7.63 17.69
#